data_decc745f81bdf291de7522facd433608
#
_entry.id   decc745f81bdf291de7522facd433608
#
_cell.length_a   1.000
_cell.length_b   1.000
_cell.length_c   1.000
_cell.angle_alpha   90.00
_cell.angle_beta   90.00
_cell.angle_gamma   90.00
#
_symmetry.space_group_name_H-M   'P 1'
#
loop_
_entity.id
_entity.type
_entity.pdbx_description
1 polymer ?
#
loop_
_entity_poly.entity_id
_entity_poly.type
_entity_poly.pdbx_seq_one_letter_code
_entity_poly.pdbx_strand_id
1 'polypeptide(L)'
;MFKKITLFFILFASFVVTSYAANGRFTLVIDAGHGGHDAGAIGAISKEKDINLNIALAFGRYVEQNLPDVDVIYTRKKDVFIPLHQRADIANKAKADLFISVHTNSLPPGHYAKGFQVYTLGMHRAKDNLDVAMRENSVISMEKGYQQTYQGFDPKSSESYIMFEFMQNANMGKSVELARLIQNSVCSSAGRIDKGVHQAGFLVLRESYMPSCLIELGFITSPDEEEFLNSPEGIDAMAKGIYNAFVKYKNIYDTHIVVPYRADKKNIAVSRVIPSVPVDSPRPVPTQTVPRSTKKSSTRKVIKSVTNSQTSLDVPDNIPLFKVQIFAVNQQLRAGCA
;
A
#
# COMPACT_ATOMS: atom_id res chain seq x y z
N MET A 1 -33.03 -51.63 -15.23
CA MET A 1 -32.50 -51.07 -13.96
C MET A 1 -31.11 -50.43 -14.18
N PHE A 2 -30.16 -51.07 -14.81
CA PHE A 2 -28.81 -50.59 -15.08
C PHE A 2 -28.75 -49.24 -15.81
N LYS A 3 -29.53 -49.00 -16.86
CA LYS A 3 -29.55 -47.74 -17.61
C LYS A 3 -29.95 -46.52 -16.77
N LYS A 4 -30.82 -46.68 -15.77
CA LYS A 4 -31.21 -45.59 -14.85
C LYS A 4 -30.10 -45.28 -13.83
N ILE A 5 -29.36 -46.31 -13.39
CA ILE A 5 -28.25 -46.14 -12.46
C ILE A 5 -27.09 -45.45 -13.18
N THR A 6 -26.79 -45.86 -14.44
CA THR A 6 -25.74 -45.22 -15.22
C THR A 6 -26.03 -43.75 -15.50
N LEU A 7 -27.29 -43.40 -15.82
CA LEU A 7 -27.70 -42.01 -16.04
C LEU A 7 -27.55 -41.16 -14.76
N PHE A 8 -27.89 -41.75 -13.60
CA PHE A 8 -27.74 -41.07 -12.31
C PHE A 8 -26.27 -40.80 -11.98
N PHE A 9 -25.37 -41.76 -12.25
CA PHE A 9 -23.92 -41.56 -12.04
C PHE A 9 -23.31 -40.51 -12.99
N ILE A 10 -23.77 -40.46 -14.25
CA ILE A 10 -23.34 -39.44 -15.22
C ILE A 10 -23.83 -38.05 -14.79
N LEU A 11 -25.05 -37.92 -14.33
CA LEU A 11 -25.61 -36.65 -13.82
C LEU A 11 -24.94 -36.21 -12.52
N PHE A 12 -24.61 -37.13 -11.63
CA PHE A 12 -23.90 -36.84 -10.40
C PHE A 12 -22.44 -36.44 -10.66
N ALA A 13 -21.78 -37.14 -11.60
CA ALA A 13 -20.41 -36.79 -12.02
C ALA A 13 -20.35 -35.41 -12.68
N SER A 14 -21.34 -35.02 -13.51
CA SER A 14 -21.41 -33.70 -14.10
C SER A 14 -21.68 -32.62 -13.05
N PHE A 15 -22.46 -32.90 -12.00
CA PHE A 15 -22.69 -31.96 -10.90
C PHE A 15 -21.43 -31.75 -10.04
N VAL A 16 -20.63 -32.80 -9.82
CA VAL A 16 -19.36 -32.69 -9.09
C VAL A 16 -18.34 -31.89 -9.88
N VAL A 17 -18.27 -32.07 -11.20
CA VAL A 17 -17.34 -31.31 -12.07
C VAL A 17 -17.71 -29.81 -12.11
N THR A 18 -19.00 -29.46 -12.11
CA THR A 18 -19.44 -28.04 -12.07
C THR A 18 -19.19 -27.40 -10.71
N SER A 19 -19.17 -28.16 -9.61
CA SER A 19 -18.84 -27.64 -8.28
C SER A 19 -17.35 -27.25 -8.11
N TYR A 20 -16.45 -27.78 -8.92
CA TYR A 20 -15.04 -27.40 -8.91
C TYR A 20 -14.72 -26.13 -9.71
N ALA A 21 -15.68 -25.60 -10.49
CA ALA A 21 -15.49 -24.43 -11.34
C ALA A 21 -15.86 -23.09 -10.67
N ALA A 22 -16.21 -23.10 -9.38
CA ALA A 22 -16.58 -21.90 -8.63
C ALA A 22 -15.42 -21.30 -7.84
N ASN A 23 -14.19 -21.45 -8.30
CA ASN A 23 -13.09 -20.66 -7.80
C ASN A 23 -13.22 -19.25 -8.40
N GLY A 24 -13.62 -18.28 -7.57
CA GLY A 24 -13.66 -16.89 -7.97
C GLY A 24 -12.33 -16.48 -8.58
N ARG A 25 -12.38 -15.68 -9.65
CA ARG A 25 -11.15 -15.10 -10.24
C ARG A 25 -10.73 -13.90 -9.41
N PHE A 26 -9.43 -13.66 -9.32
CA PHE A 26 -8.92 -12.45 -8.69
C PHE A 26 -9.36 -11.23 -9.49
N THR A 27 -10.06 -10.27 -8.87
CA THR A 27 -10.57 -9.08 -9.55
C THR A 27 -9.67 -7.88 -9.24
N LEU A 28 -9.00 -7.38 -10.27
CA LEU A 28 -8.17 -6.18 -10.23
C LEU A 28 -8.91 -5.02 -10.89
N VAL A 29 -9.08 -3.91 -10.16
CA VAL A 29 -9.54 -2.65 -10.74
C VAL A 29 -8.36 -1.71 -10.93
N ILE A 30 -8.20 -1.24 -12.17
CA ILE A 30 -7.21 -0.24 -12.59
C ILE A 30 -7.94 1.06 -12.88
N ASP A 31 -7.60 2.09 -12.12
CA ASP A 31 -8.13 3.43 -12.27
C ASP A 31 -7.09 4.32 -12.95
N ALA A 32 -7.40 4.83 -14.13
CA ALA A 32 -6.63 5.88 -14.77
C ALA A 32 -7.18 7.23 -14.31
N GLY A 33 -6.45 7.93 -13.47
CA GLY A 33 -6.86 9.22 -12.91
C GLY A 33 -7.24 10.24 -13.99
N HIS A 34 -8.12 11.19 -13.65
CA HIS A 34 -8.61 12.24 -14.54
C HIS A 34 -9.36 11.71 -15.77
N GLY A 35 -9.51 12.55 -16.83
CA GLY A 35 -10.15 12.17 -18.09
C GLY A 35 -11.23 13.14 -18.56
N GLY A 36 -11.49 13.17 -19.86
CA GLY A 36 -12.46 14.06 -20.48
C GLY A 36 -12.10 15.53 -20.27
N HIS A 37 -13.00 16.30 -19.64
CA HIS A 37 -12.77 17.71 -19.32
C HIS A 37 -11.82 17.96 -18.15
N ASP A 38 -11.55 16.94 -17.35
CA ASP A 38 -10.54 16.98 -16.31
C ASP A 38 -9.19 16.52 -16.91
N ALA A 39 -8.33 17.49 -17.14
CA ALA A 39 -7.01 17.23 -17.74
C ALA A 39 -6.00 16.67 -16.72
N GLY A 40 -6.24 16.85 -15.42
CA GLY A 40 -5.20 16.73 -14.41
C GLY A 40 -4.14 17.82 -14.55
N ALA A 41 -2.94 17.56 -14.15
CA ALA A 41 -1.81 18.45 -14.35
C ALA A 41 -1.47 18.59 -15.85
N ILE A 42 -0.98 19.79 -16.22
CA ILE A 42 -0.62 20.10 -17.60
C ILE A 42 0.89 20.27 -17.68
N GLY A 43 1.52 19.46 -18.52
CA GLY A 43 2.93 19.54 -18.84
C GLY A 43 3.21 20.48 -20.02
N ALA A 44 4.42 20.43 -20.52
CA ALA A 44 4.83 21.20 -21.70
C ALA A 44 4.32 20.60 -23.01
N ILE A 45 4.21 19.27 -23.09
CA ILE A 45 3.86 18.52 -24.32
C ILE A 45 2.66 17.60 -24.14
N SER A 46 2.20 17.35 -22.90
CA SER A 46 1.18 16.36 -22.59
C SER A 46 0.27 16.79 -21.43
N LYS A 47 -0.73 15.98 -21.16
CA LYS A 47 -1.63 16.12 -20.02
C LYS A 47 -1.55 14.87 -19.17
N GLU A 48 -1.68 15.02 -17.89
CA GLU A 48 -1.66 13.92 -16.92
C GLU A 48 -2.65 12.81 -17.28
N LYS A 49 -3.88 13.17 -17.65
CA LYS A 49 -4.92 12.20 -18.02
C LYS A 49 -4.48 11.23 -19.14
N ASP A 50 -3.64 11.70 -20.06
CA ASP A 50 -3.18 10.91 -21.22
C ASP A 50 -2.06 9.95 -20.79
N ILE A 51 -1.10 10.43 -20.00
CA ILE A 51 -0.04 9.60 -19.41
C ILE A 51 -0.65 8.49 -18.54
N ASN A 52 -1.57 8.87 -17.63
CA ASN A 52 -2.24 7.93 -16.73
C ASN A 52 -2.97 6.84 -17.51
N LEU A 53 -3.70 7.20 -18.58
CA LEU A 53 -4.42 6.24 -19.41
C LEU A 53 -3.47 5.29 -20.15
N ASN A 54 -2.41 5.81 -20.74
CA ASN A 54 -1.47 5.01 -21.51
C ASN A 54 -0.78 3.95 -20.65
N ILE A 55 -0.31 4.34 -19.45
CA ILE A 55 0.38 3.42 -18.54
C ILE A 55 -0.61 2.46 -17.88
N ALA A 56 -1.79 2.92 -17.48
CA ALA A 56 -2.83 2.05 -16.90
C ALA A 56 -3.26 0.96 -17.91
N LEU A 57 -3.46 1.31 -19.19
CA LEU A 57 -3.81 0.34 -20.23
C LEU A 57 -2.64 -0.60 -20.54
N ALA A 58 -1.40 -0.11 -20.55
CA ALA A 58 -0.23 -0.95 -20.74
C ALA A 58 -0.06 -1.97 -19.60
N PHE A 59 -0.22 -1.53 -18.35
CA PHE A 59 -0.22 -2.41 -17.18
C PHE A 59 -1.33 -3.47 -17.27
N GLY A 60 -2.55 -3.07 -17.56
CA GLY A 60 -3.67 -4.01 -17.69
C GLY A 60 -3.46 -5.02 -18.80
N ARG A 61 -2.89 -4.63 -19.96
CA ARG A 61 -2.52 -5.58 -21.03
C ARG A 61 -1.52 -6.63 -20.55
N TYR A 62 -0.52 -6.26 -19.74
CA TYR A 62 0.39 -7.24 -19.13
C TYR A 62 -0.35 -8.26 -18.27
N VAL A 63 -1.33 -7.80 -17.48
CA VAL A 63 -2.15 -8.70 -16.64
C VAL A 63 -3.02 -9.60 -17.50
N GLU A 64 -3.80 -9.03 -18.43
CA GLU A 64 -4.73 -9.75 -19.31
C GLU A 64 -4.03 -10.82 -20.15
N GLN A 65 -2.79 -10.57 -20.60
CA GLN A 65 -2.02 -11.51 -21.43
C GLN A 65 -1.36 -12.63 -20.64
N ASN A 66 -0.96 -12.39 -19.39
CA ASN A 66 -0.11 -13.33 -18.64
C ASN A 66 -0.82 -13.99 -17.45
N LEU A 67 -1.97 -13.50 -17.01
CA LEU A 67 -2.70 -14.01 -15.85
C LEU A 67 -4.17 -14.29 -16.21
N PRO A 68 -4.47 -15.45 -16.83
CA PRO A 68 -5.81 -15.79 -17.26
C PRO A 68 -6.80 -16.00 -16.11
N ASP A 69 -6.32 -16.11 -14.87
CA ASP A 69 -7.07 -16.22 -13.63
C ASP A 69 -7.39 -14.87 -12.97
N VAL A 70 -7.09 -13.75 -13.65
CA VAL A 70 -7.39 -12.39 -13.18
C VAL A 70 -8.43 -11.74 -14.08
N ASP A 71 -9.46 -11.16 -13.46
CA ASP A 71 -10.42 -10.28 -14.11
C ASP A 71 -9.96 -8.83 -13.97
N VAL A 72 -9.65 -8.17 -15.09
CA VAL A 72 -9.21 -6.77 -15.12
C VAL A 72 -10.39 -5.87 -15.47
N ILE A 73 -10.71 -4.95 -14.55
CA ILE A 73 -11.72 -3.92 -14.74
C ILE A 73 -11.02 -2.56 -14.74
N TYR A 74 -11.36 -1.73 -15.71
CA TYR A 74 -10.84 -0.37 -15.81
C TYR A 74 -11.96 0.62 -15.47
N THR A 75 -11.64 1.67 -14.74
CA THR A 75 -12.60 2.77 -14.54
C THR A 75 -12.88 3.49 -15.86
N ARG A 76 -11.85 3.62 -16.71
CA ARG A 76 -11.97 4.11 -18.09
C ARG A 76 -10.94 3.45 -19.00
N LYS A 77 -11.32 3.27 -20.29
CA LYS A 77 -10.42 2.79 -21.38
C LYS A 77 -10.23 3.83 -22.48
N LYS A 78 -10.77 5.03 -22.29
CA LYS A 78 -10.71 6.18 -23.24
C LYS A 78 -10.73 7.49 -22.49
N ASP A 79 -10.56 8.58 -23.22
CA ASP A 79 -10.60 9.92 -22.64
C ASP A 79 -12.04 10.36 -22.33
N VAL A 80 -12.52 9.91 -21.17
CA VAL A 80 -13.84 10.26 -20.62
C VAL A 80 -13.69 10.63 -19.14
N PHE A 81 -14.50 11.57 -18.67
CA PHE A 81 -14.58 11.94 -17.27
C PHE A 81 -15.38 10.93 -16.48
N ILE A 82 -14.82 10.44 -15.39
CA ILE A 82 -15.48 9.60 -14.39
C ILE A 82 -15.40 10.31 -13.05
N PRO A 83 -16.52 10.66 -12.42
CA PRO A 83 -16.55 11.24 -11.07
C PRO A 83 -15.79 10.38 -10.07
N LEU A 84 -15.14 11.03 -9.11
CA LEU A 84 -14.23 10.34 -8.18
C LEU A 84 -14.93 9.23 -7.38
N HIS A 85 -16.13 9.49 -6.85
CA HIS A 85 -16.92 8.46 -6.15
C HIS A 85 -17.28 7.28 -7.05
N GLN A 86 -17.52 7.50 -8.35
CA GLN A 86 -17.87 6.41 -9.28
C GLN A 86 -16.69 5.47 -9.54
N ARG A 87 -15.45 5.96 -9.45
CA ARG A 87 -14.24 5.13 -9.60
C ARG A 87 -14.17 4.06 -8.51
N ALA A 88 -14.35 4.48 -7.26
CA ALA A 88 -14.44 3.55 -6.13
C ALA A 88 -15.69 2.65 -6.21
N ASP A 89 -16.84 3.20 -6.63
CA ASP A 89 -18.07 2.44 -6.82
C ASP A 89 -17.93 1.29 -7.83
N ILE A 90 -17.19 1.50 -8.92
CA ILE A 90 -16.89 0.45 -9.90
C ILE A 90 -16.19 -0.72 -9.20
N ALA A 91 -15.17 -0.42 -8.39
CA ALA A 91 -14.43 -1.44 -7.66
C ALA A 91 -15.27 -2.13 -6.58
N ASN A 92 -16.05 -1.35 -5.81
CA ASN A 92 -16.91 -1.87 -4.74
C ASN A 92 -18.03 -2.78 -5.29
N LYS A 93 -18.68 -2.38 -6.38
CA LYS A 93 -19.73 -3.18 -7.04
C LYS A 93 -19.20 -4.47 -7.64
N ALA A 94 -17.97 -4.42 -8.18
CA ALA A 94 -17.28 -5.61 -8.68
C ALA A 94 -16.75 -6.51 -7.56
N LYS A 95 -16.82 -6.09 -6.28
CA LYS A 95 -16.21 -6.77 -5.13
C LYS A 95 -14.73 -7.06 -5.40
N ALA A 96 -14.03 -6.07 -5.93
CA ALA A 96 -12.65 -6.22 -6.34
C ALA A 96 -11.74 -6.62 -5.17
N ASP A 97 -10.74 -7.45 -5.47
CA ASP A 97 -9.71 -7.85 -4.50
C ASP A 97 -8.65 -6.77 -4.35
N LEU A 98 -8.50 -5.91 -5.36
CA LEU A 98 -7.48 -4.87 -5.40
C LEU A 98 -7.90 -3.69 -6.27
N PHE A 99 -7.58 -2.47 -5.80
CA PHE A 99 -7.77 -1.22 -6.54
C PHE A 99 -6.44 -0.47 -6.66
N ILE A 100 -6.03 -0.13 -7.88
CA ILE A 100 -4.81 0.65 -8.16
C ILE A 100 -5.18 1.86 -8.99
N SER A 101 -5.01 3.06 -8.41
CA SER A 101 -5.18 4.34 -9.11
C SER A 101 -3.83 4.84 -9.63
N VAL A 102 -3.81 5.34 -10.86
CA VAL A 102 -2.61 5.76 -11.58
C VAL A 102 -2.71 7.25 -11.89
N HIS A 103 -1.76 8.03 -11.39
CA HIS A 103 -1.65 9.48 -11.48
C HIS A 103 -0.23 9.91 -11.87
N THR A 104 -0.06 11.18 -12.21
CA THR A 104 1.23 11.79 -12.53
C THR A 104 1.36 13.12 -11.79
N ASN A 105 2.29 13.20 -10.87
CA ASN A 105 2.50 14.33 -9.97
C ASN A 105 2.89 15.62 -10.70
N SER A 106 2.72 16.74 -10.05
CA SER A 106 3.13 18.06 -10.54
C SER A 106 3.61 18.95 -9.40
N LEU A 107 4.41 19.94 -9.74
CA LEU A 107 4.85 20.99 -8.83
C LEU A 107 4.44 22.37 -9.34
N PRO A 108 4.37 23.39 -8.45
CA PRO A 108 4.14 24.76 -8.85
C PRO A 108 5.17 25.24 -9.89
N PRO A 109 4.84 26.25 -10.73
CA PRO A 109 5.75 26.79 -11.73
C PRO A 109 7.12 27.15 -11.16
N GLY A 110 8.18 26.80 -11.87
CA GLY A 110 9.57 27.05 -11.45
C GLY A 110 10.14 26.00 -10.48
N HIS A 111 9.36 25.01 -10.07
CA HIS A 111 9.83 23.90 -9.24
C HIS A 111 9.90 22.62 -10.06
N TYR A 112 10.96 21.85 -9.87
CA TYR A 112 11.21 20.61 -10.58
C TYR A 112 11.55 19.50 -9.58
N ALA A 113 11.03 18.33 -9.82
CA ALA A 113 11.41 17.12 -9.10
C ALA A 113 11.40 15.93 -10.06
N LYS A 114 12.02 14.84 -9.63
CA LYS A 114 12.07 13.57 -10.37
C LYS A 114 11.82 12.43 -9.40
N GLY A 115 11.24 11.38 -9.90
CA GLY A 115 11.09 10.13 -9.18
C GLY A 115 9.66 9.69 -8.99
N PHE A 116 9.54 8.52 -8.44
CA PHE A 116 8.33 7.74 -8.33
C PHE A 116 7.86 7.65 -6.87
N GLN A 117 6.56 7.72 -6.64
CA GLN A 117 5.95 7.65 -5.31
C GLN A 117 4.71 6.77 -5.33
N VAL A 118 4.42 6.10 -4.22
CA VAL A 118 3.15 5.40 -4.03
C VAL A 118 2.50 5.84 -2.73
N TYR A 119 1.21 6.08 -2.79
CA TYR A 119 0.41 6.53 -1.67
C TYR A 119 -0.60 5.47 -1.23
N THR A 120 -0.84 5.39 0.07
CA THR A 120 -1.96 4.68 0.67
C THR A 120 -2.83 5.63 1.46
N LEU A 121 -4.08 5.22 1.73
CA LEU A 121 -4.96 5.99 2.60
C LEU A 121 -4.36 6.09 4.01
N GLY A 122 -4.40 7.26 4.59
CA GLY A 122 -3.98 7.50 5.96
C GLY A 122 -3.65 8.95 6.25
N MET A 123 -3.09 9.18 7.43
CA MET A 123 -2.67 10.50 7.87
C MET A 123 -1.45 10.98 7.08
N HIS A 124 -1.51 12.17 6.53
CA HIS A 124 -0.35 12.83 5.94
C HIS A 124 0.62 13.28 7.04
N ARG A 125 1.88 12.87 6.94
CA ARG A 125 2.93 13.27 7.90
C ARG A 125 3.75 14.48 7.46
N ALA A 126 3.69 14.82 6.17
CA ALA A 126 4.37 15.95 5.58
C ALA A 126 3.38 16.83 4.83
N LYS A 127 3.63 18.15 4.83
CA LYS A 127 2.78 19.11 4.12
C LYS A 127 2.66 18.77 2.64
N ASP A 128 3.75 18.37 2.01
CA ASP A 128 3.77 18.05 0.58
C ASP A 128 2.79 16.90 0.23
N ASN A 129 2.62 15.92 1.14
CA ASN A 129 1.65 14.83 0.94
C ASN A 129 0.21 15.32 1.03
N LEU A 130 -0.07 16.32 1.89
CA LEU A 130 -1.37 16.97 1.95
C LEU A 130 -1.63 17.74 0.66
N ASP A 131 -0.65 18.51 0.18
CA ASP A 131 -0.78 19.31 -1.04
C ASP A 131 -1.12 18.44 -2.26
N VAL A 132 -0.51 17.25 -2.37
CA VAL A 132 -0.86 16.24 -3.41
C VAL A 132 -2.30 15.78 -3.24
N ALA A 133 -2.71 15.36 -2.04
CA ALA A 133 -4.08 14.89 -1.81
C ALA A 133 -5.12 16.00 -2.06
N MET A 134 -4.84 17.25 -1.69
CA MET A 134 -5.70 18.39 -1.95
C MET A 134 -5.87 18.65 -3.45
N ARG A 135 -4.79 18.53 -4.21
CA ARG A 135 -4.83 18.68 -5.66
C ARG A 135 -5.69 17.60 -6.30
N GLU A 136 -5.43 16.32 -5.98
CA GLU A 136 -6.18 15.19 -6.55
C GLU A 136 -7.66 15.21 -6.14
N ASN A 137 -7.96 15.52 -4.90
CA ASN A 137 -9.34 15.62 -4.44
C ASN A 137 -10.08 16.85 -4.99
N SER A 138 -9.37 17.88 -5.48
CA SER A 138 -9.99 19.10 -5.99
C SER A 138 -10.92 18.87 -7.18
N VAL A 139 -10.76 17.76 -7.89
CA VAL A 139 -11.61 17.34 -9.02
C VAL A 139 -13.09 17.22 -8.63
N ILE A 140 -13.41 16.92 -7.37
CA ILE A 140 -14.81 16.84 -6.92
C ILE A 140 -15.58 18.15 -7.13
N SER A 141 -14.90 19.29 -7.12
CA SER A 141 -15.55 20.60 -7.38
C SER A 141 -16.07 20.73 -8.82
N MET A 142 -15.65 19.88 -9.74
CA MET A 142 -16.18 19.78 -11.10
C MET A 142 -17.44 18.88 -11.18
N GLU A 143 -17.75 18.16 -10.11
CA GLU A 143 -18.87 17.22 -10.05
C GLU A 143 -20.16 17.92 -9.62
N LYS A 144 -21.28 17.63 -10.27
CA LYS A 144 -22.57 18.21 -9.87
C LYS A 144 -23.01 17.64 -8.52
N GLY A 145 -23.35 18.53 -7.57
CA GLY A 145 -23.84 18.12 -6.26
C GLY A 145 -22.78 17.53 -5.34
N TYR A 146 -21.50 17.81 -5.59
CA TYR A 146 -20.39 17.24 -4.84
C TYR A 146 -20.49 17.46 -3.33
N GLN A 147 -21.01 18.62 -2.87
CA GLN A 147 -21.17 18.90 -1.44
C GLN A 147 -22.06 17.88 -0.72
N GLN A 148 -23.14 17.44 -1.39
CA GLN A 148 -24.03 16.39 -0.86
C GLN A 148 -23.38 15.01 -0.96
N THR A 149 -22.76 14.71 -2.12
CA THR A 149 -22.09 13.43 -2.36
C THR A 149 -20.97 13.17 -1.35
N TYR A 150 -20.17 14.17 -1.05
CA TYR A 150 -19.02 14.05 -0.12
C TYR A 150 -19.30 14.66 1.27
N GLN A 151 -20.57 14.81 1.66
CA GLN A 151 -21.00 15.19 3.01
C GLN A 151 -20.35 16.49 3.51
N GLY A 152 -20.22 17.49 2.63
CA GLY A 152 -19.62 18.78 2.96
C GLY A 152 -18.09 18.80 3.04
N PHE A 153 -17.42 17.73 2.60
CA PHE A 153 -15.96 17.75 2.50
C PHE A 153 -15.49 18.86 1.55
N ASP A 154 -14.62 19.73 2.05
CA ASP A 154 -13.97 20.77 1.24
C ASP A 154 -12.55 20.32 0.87
N PRO A 155 -12.27 20.03 -0.42
CA PRO A 155 -10.96 19.56 -0.85
C PRO A 155 -9.84 20.60 -0.71
N LYS A 156 -10.21 21.87 -0.45
CA LYS A 156 -9.25 22.99 -0.29
C LYS A 156 -8.97 23.35 1.17
N SER A 157 -9.72 22.78 2.12
CA SER A 157 -9.56 23.04 3.55
C SER A 157 -8.76 21.92 4.21
N SER A 158 -7.63 22.26 4.84
CA SER A 158 -6.83 21.30 5.60
C SER A 158 -7.61 20.64 6.74
N GLU A 159 -8.58 21.35 7.31
CA GLU A 159 -9.45 20.84 8.39
C GLU A 159 -10.27 19.65 7.92
N SER A 160 -10.72 19.63 6.65
CA SER A 160 -11.44 18.50 6.08
C SER A 160 -10.62 17.21 6.06
N TYR A 161 -9.29 17.32 6.06
CA TYR A 161 -8.38 16.16 6.03
C TYR A 161 -8.10 15.57 7.42
N ILE A 162 -8.45 16.26 8.51
CA ILE A 162 -8.30 15.76 9.88
C ILE A 162 -9.10 14.45 10.08
N MET A 163 -10.24 14.33 9.41
CA MET A 163 -11.03 13.10 9.47
C MET A 163 -10.27 11.85 9.06
N PHE A 164 -9.30 11.95 8.14
CA PHE A 164 -8.50 10.82 7.68
C PHE A 164 -7.52 10.30 8.75
N GLU A 165 -7.20 11.12 9.75
CA GLU A 165 -6.33 10.73 10.86
C GLU A 165 -6.98 9.66 11.74
N PHE A 166 -8.30 9.67 11.83
CA PHE A 166 -9.08 8.74 12.66
C PHE A 166 -9.58 7.51 11.90
N MET A 167 -9.37 7.45 10.58
CA MET A 167 -9.82 6.32 9.78
C MET A 167 -8.83 5.16 9.90
N GLN A 168 -9.21 4.14 10.65
CA GLN A 168 -8.53 2.85 10.64
C GLN A 168 -9.16 1.97 9.54
N ASN A 169 -8.38 1.66 8.52
CA ASN A 169 -8.82 0.77 7.44
C ASN A 169 -8.30 -0.65 7.70
N ALA A 170 -9.20 -1.62 7.73
CA ALA A 170 -8.86 -3.05 7.86
C ALA A 170 -7.88 -3.54 6.77
N ASN A 171 -7.86 -2.85 5.63
CA ASN A 171 -7.00 -3.15 4.48
C ASN A 171 -5.64 -2.44 4.52
N MET A 172 -5.38 -1.58 5.51
CA MET A 172 -4.18 -0.73 5.55
C MET A 172 -2.88 -1.54 5.43
N GLY A 173 -2.75 -2.63 6.17
CA GLY A 173 -1.55 -3.47 6.12
C GLY A 173 -1.28 -4.02 4.73
N LYS A 174 -2.31 -4.54 4.06
CA LYS A 174 -2.23 -5.05 2.69
C LYS A 174 -1.95 -3.94 1.67
N SER A 175 -2.55 -2.76 1.87
CA SER A 175 -2.32 -1.58 1.02
C SER A 175 -0.87 -1.08 1.11
N VAL A 176 -0.31 -1.02 2.30
CA VAL A 176 1.10 -0.61 2.51
C VAL A 176 2.06 -1.62 1.90
N GLU A 177 1.78 -2.92 2.02
CA GLU A 177 2.61 -3.96 1.40
C GLU A 177 2.56 -3.87 -0.13
N LEU A 178 1.37 -3.70 -0.71
CA LEU A 178 1.20 -3.44 -2.14
C LEU A 178 2.03 -2.23 -2.59
N ALA A 179 1.91 -1.11 -1.88
CA ALA A 179 2.61 0.13 -2.19
C ALA A 179 4.14 -0.06 -2.16
N ARG A 180 4.68 -0.80 -1.19
CA ARG A 180 6.11 -1.13 -1.11
C ARG A 180 6.57 -2.02 -2.26
N LEU A 181 5.76 -3.02 -2.63
CA LEU A 181 6.07 -3.89 -3.77
C LEU A 181 6.12 -3.09 -5.06
N ILE A 182 5.15 -2.19 -5.29
CA ILE A 182 5.10 -1.32 -6.47
C ILE A 182 6.30 -0.37 -6.47
N GLN A 183 6.56 0.34 -5.36
CA GLN A 183 7.67 1.28 -5.23
C GLN A 183 8.99 0.62 -5.62
N ASN A 184 9.31 -0.51 -4.98
CA ASN A 184 10.56 -1.21 -5.22
C ASN A 184 10.66 -1.76 -6.65
N SER A 185 9.57 -2.32 -7.18
CA SER A 185 9.58 -2.96 -8.49
C SER A 185 9.71 -1.94 -9.62
N VAL A 186 8.98 -0.81 -9.54
CA VAL A 186 9.03 0.26 -10.56
C VAL A 186 10.38 0.97 -10.51
N CYS A 187 10.87 1.34 -9.33
CA CYS A 187 12.19 1.98 -9.21
C CYS A 187 13.30 1.10 -9.80
N SER A 188 13.23 -0.22 -9.58
CA SER A 188 14.20 -1.16 -10.14
C SER A 188 14.05 -1.37 -11.65
N SER A 189 12.82 -1.53 -12.18
CA SER A 189 12.57 -1.88 -13.59
C SER A 189 12.68 -0.70 -14.54
N ALA A 190 12.25 0.48 -14.10
CA ALA A 190 12.20 1.70 -14.90
C ALA A 190 13.29 2.72 -14.53
N GLY A 191 14.24 2.34 -13.64
CA GLY A 191 15.34 3.21 -13.22
C GLY A 191 14.87 4.51 -12.56
N ARG A 192 13.70 4.47 -11.86
CA ARG A 192 13.14 5.68 -11.25
C ARG A 192 13.81 5.98 -9.91
N ILE A 193 13.94 7.28 -9.61
CA ILE A 193 14.38 7.73 -8.28
C ILE A 193 13.29 7.34 -7.27
N ASP A 194 13.69 6.64 -6.21
CA ASP A 194 12.78 6.24 -5.13
C ASP A 194 12.46 7.44 -4.23
N LYS A 195 11.20 7.87 -4.28
CA LYS A 195 10.67 8.94 -3.42
C LYS A 195 9.90 8.39 -2.22
N GLY A 196 9.74 7.08 -2.13
CA GLY A 196 9.15 6.39 -1.00
C GLY A 196 7.65 6.14 -1.09
N VAL A 197 7.17 5.42 -0.07
CA VAL A 197 5.75 5.15 0.16
C VAL A 197 5.23 6.10 1.21
N HIS A 198 4.12 6.75 0.92
CA HIS A 198 3.51 7.78 1.76
C HIS A 198 2.05 7.45 2.11
N GLN A 199 1.50 8.24 3.03
CA GLN A 199 0.08 8.23 3.35
C GLN A 199 -0.51 9.62 3.16
N ALA A 200 -1.73 9.69 2.63
CA ALA A 200 -2.49 10.92 2.52
C ALA A 200 -3.99 10.65 2.38
N GLY A 201 -4.79 11.68 2.53
CA GLY A 201 -6.25 11.63 2.54
C GLY A 201 -6.87 11.66 1.14
N PHE A 202 -6.59 10.67 0.29
CA PHE A 202 -7.21 10.54 -1.02
C PHE A 202 -8.64 10.02 -0.92
N LEU A 203 -9.61 10.77 -1.43
CA LEU A 203 -11.02 10.38 -1.42
C LEU A 203 -11.27 9.08 -2.18
N VAL A 204 -10.64 8.86 -3.31
CA VAL A 204 -10.81 7.64 -4.10
C VAL A 204 -10.38 6.38 -3.31
N LEU A 205 -9.37 6.50 -2.46
CA LEU A 205 -8.93 5.40 -1.60
C LEU A 205 -9.82 5.27 -0.35
N ARG A 206 -10.38 6.37 0.15
CA ARG A 206 -11.33 6.37 1.27
C ARG A 206 -12.60 5.60 0.93
N GLU A 207 -13.11 5.82 -0.27
CA GLU A 207 -14.35 5.21 -0.74
C GLU A 207 -14.16 3.76 -1.22
N SER A 208 -12.93 3.24 -1.27
CA SER A 208 -12.61 1.87 -1.71
C SER A 208 -12.63 0.89 -0.54
N TYR A 209 -13.36 -0.24 -0.68
CA TYR A 209 -13.56 -1.23 0.38
C TYR A 209 -12.56 -2.40 0.35
N MET A 210 -11.59 -2.36 -0.54
CA MET A 210 -10.53 -3.36 -0.71
C MET A 210 -9.15 -2.74 -0.48
N PRO A 211 -8.07 -3.53 -0.42
CA PRO A 211 -6.71 -3.00 -0.48
C PRO A 211 -6.53 -2.10 -1.70
N SER A 212 -5.95 -0.93 -1.49
CA SER A 212 -5.86 0.10 -2.52
C SER A 212 -4.62 0.97 -2.38
N CYS A 213 -4.12 1.49 -3.50
CA CYS A 213 -3.07 2.50 -3.53
C CYS A 213 -3.26 3.47 -4.69
N LEU A 214 -2.62 4.63 -4.59
CA LEU A 214 -2.49 5.62 -5.65
C LEU A 214 -1.00 5.75 -6.00
N ILE A 215 -0.71 5.65 -7.28
CA ILE A 215 0.64 5.74 -7.85
C ILE A 215 0.82 7.13 -8.43
N GLU A 216 1.94 7.76 -8.11
CA GLU A 216 2.44 8.97 -8.77
C GLU A 216 3.64 8.58 -9.64
N LEU A 217 3.42 8.51 -10.95
CA LEU A 217 4.36 7.95 -11.93
C LEU A 217 5.66 8.75 -12.06
N GLY A 218 5.61 10.05 -11.80
CA GLY A 218 6.69 11.00 -11.92
C GLY A 218 6.15 12.42 -11.87
N PHE A 219 6.91 13.41 -12.27
CA PHE A 219 6.54 14.83 -12.21
C PHE A 219 6.41 15.42 -13.62
N ILE A 220 5.17 15.59 -14.09
CA ILE A 220 4.89 16.11 -15.43
C ILE A 220 5.46 17.51 -15.69
N THR A 221 5.67 18.28 -14.62
CA THR A 221 6.29 19.62 -14.70
C THR A 221 7.80 19.60 -14.92
N SER A 222 8.43 18.42 -14.88
CA SER A 222 9.86 18.25 -15.17
C SER A 222 10.03 17.70 -16.59
N PRO A 223 10.65 18.43 -17.52
CA PRO A 223 10.63 18.11 -18.96
C PRO A 223 11.13 16.69 -19.30
N ASP A 224 12.21 16.25 -18.67
CA ASP A 224 12.75 14.91 -18.90
C ASP A 224 11.91 13.79 -18.28
N GLU A 225 11.17 14.07 -17.19
CA GLU A 225 10.16 13.15 -16.62
C GLU A 225 8.97 13.02 -17.58
N GLU A 226 8.48 14.15 -18.08
CA GLU A 226 7.39 14.20 -19.03
C GLU A 226 7.73 13.46 -20.33
N GLU A 227 8.93 13.70 -20.88
CA GLU A 227 9.41 13.02 -22.08
C GLU A 227 9.49 11.51 -21.86
N PHE A 228 10.08 11.06 -20.73
CA PHE A 228 10.17 9.66 -20.37
C PHE A 228 8.78 9.00 -20.25
N LEU A 229 7.84 9.64 -19.53
CA LEU A 229 6.51 9.09 -19.29
C LEU A 229 5.64 9.01 -20.55
N ASN A 230 5.98 9.78 -21.59
CA ASN A 230 5.32 9.73 -22.91
C ASN A 230 6.05 8.83 -23.92
N SER A 231 7.26 8.39 -23.62
CA SER A 231 8.01 7.50 -24.52
C SER A 231 7.46 6.06 -24.47
N PRO A 232 7.51 5.32 -25.58
CA PRO A 232 7.12 3.90 -25.58
C PRO A 232 7.90 3.06 -24.57
N GLU A 233 9.20 3.32 -24.42
CA GLU A 233 10.09 2.65 -23.51
C GLU A 233 9.74 2.95 -22.05
N GLY A 234 9.41 4.21 -21.73
CA GLY A 234 9.00 4.64 -20.41
C GLY A 234 7.66 4.04 -20.02
N ILE A 235 6.68 4.07 -20.92
CA ILE A 235 5.36 3.46 -20.71
C ILE A 235 5.50 1.96 -20.43
N ASP A 236 6.30 1.25 -21.24
CA ASP A 236 6.52 -0.20 -21.08
C ASP A 236 7.23 -0.52 -19.76
N ALA A 237 8.31 0.19 -19.43
CA ALA A 237 9.09 -0.03 -18.23
C ALA A 237 8.27 0.21 -16.95
N MET A 238 7.46 1.29 -16.92
CA MET A 238 6.56 1.62 -15.82
C MET A 238 5.47 0.55 -15.66
N ALA A 239 4.79 0.21 -16.75
CA ALA A 239 3.72 -0.79 -16.76
C ALA A 239 4.23 -2.17 -16.31
N LYS A 240 5.40 -2.59 -16.81
CA LYS A 240 6.05 -3.85 -16.43
C LYS A 240 6.46 -3.86 -14.95
N GLY A 241 6.95 -2.73 -14.43
CA GLY A 241 7.27 -2.58 -13.01
C GLY A 241 6.04 -2.78 -12.12
N ILE A 242 4.92 -2.13 -12.47
CA ILE A 242 3.64 -2.28 -11.75
C ILE A 242 3.13 -3.72 -11.86
N TYR A 243 3.17 -4.31 -13.04
CA TYR A 243 2.79 -5.71 -13.27
C TYR A 243 3.59 -6.70 -12.42
N ASN A 244 4.91 -6.56 -12.37
CA ASN A 244 5.77 -7.43 -11.56
C ASN A 244 5.46 -7.34 -10.06
N ALA A 245 5.12 -6.15 -9.58
CA ALA A 245 4.68 -5.94 -8.21
C ALA A 245 3.33 -6.59 -7.94
N PHE A 246 2.37 -6.42 -8.88
CA PHE A 246 1.05 -7.03 -8.80
C PHE A 246 1.14 -8.56 -8.71
N VAL A 247 1.95 -9.20 -9.55
CA VAL A 247 2.17 -10.65 -9.50
C VAL A 247 2.66 -11.09 -8.13
N LYS A 248 3.64 -10.39 -7.56
CA LYS A 248 4.14 -10.70 -6.21
C LYS A 248 3.05 -10.55 -5.15
N TYR A 249 2.28 -9.45 -5.21
CA TYR A 249 1.18 -9.20 -4.28
C TYR A 249 0.10 -10.28 -4.40
N LYS A 250 -0.34 -10.61 -5.63
CA LYS A 250 -1.33 -11.65 -5.88
C LYS A 250 -0.88 -13.00 -5.31
N ASN A 251 0.36 -13.39 -5.53
CA ASN A 251 0.89 -14.66 -5.00
C ASN A 251 0.90 -14.73 -3.46
N ILE A 252 0.93 -13.60 -2.77
CA ILE A 252 0.89 -13.55 -1.30
C ILE A 252 -0.55 -13.56 -0.77
N TYR A 253 -1.47 -12.86 -1.45
CA TYR A 253 -2.78 -12.50 -0.89
C TYR A 253 -3.97 -13.09 -1.64
N ASP A 254 -3.76 -13.79 -2.77
CA ASP A 254 -4.84 -14.43 -3.50
C ASP A 254 -5.41 -15.61 -2.71
N THR A 255 -6.65 -15.45 -2.24
CA THR A 255 -7.38 -16.49 -1.51
C THR A 255 -8.22 -17.38 -2.42
N HIS A 256 -8.27 -17.08 -3.73
CA HIS A 256 -9.04 -17.85 -4.71
C HIS A 256 -8.28 -19.10 -5.19
N ILE A 257 -6.98 -19.20 -4.88
CA ILE A 257 -6.18 -20.36 -5.23
C ILE A 257 -6.50 -21.50 -4.25
N VAL A 258 -7.34 -22.42 -4.66
CA VAL A 258 -7.49 -23.71 -3.97
C VAL A 258 -6.40 -24.64 -4.48
N VAL A 259 -5.29 -24.71 -3.78
CA VAL A 259 -4.31 -25.78 -4.00
C VAL A 259 -4.95 -27.08 -3.50
N PRO A 260 -5.23 -28.09 -4.36
CA PRO A 260 -5.67 -29.36 -3.86
C PRO A 260 -4.55 -29.94 -2.99
N TYR A 261 -4.77 -29.96 -1.67
CA TYR A 261 -3.86 -30.60 -0.73
C TYR A 261 -3.83 -32.09 -1.05
N ARG A 262 -2.85 -32.51 -1.84
CA ARG A 262 -2.46 -33.90 -1.94
C ARG A 262 -1.66 -34.20 -0.69
N ALA A 263 -2.30 -34.80 0.29
CA ALA A 263 -1.60 -35.47 1.36
C ALA A 263 -0.77 -36.58 0.72
N ASP A 264 0.50 -36.33 0.47
CA ASP A 264 1.44 -37.40 0.16
C ASP A 264 1.47 -38.33 1.36
N LYS A 265 0.79 -39.48 1.20
CA LYS A 265 0.89 -40.61 2.12
C LYS A 265 2.27 -41.26 1.99
N LYS A 266 3.32 -40.51 2.23
CA LYS A 266 4.60 -41.05 2.62
C LYS A 266 4.71 -40.90 4.11
N ASN A 267 4.43 -41.99 4.83
CA ASN A 267 4.87 -42.17 6.20
C ASN A 267 6.39 -42.02 6.21
N ILE A 268 6.91 -40.82 6.30
CA ILE A 268 8.27 -40.58 6.72
C ILE A 268 8.25 -40.82 8.23
N ALA A 269 8.59 -42.07 8.61
CA ALA A 269 8.97 -42.36 9.98
C ALA A 269 10.17 -41.44 10.28
N VAL A 270 9.91 -40.34 11.00
CA VAL A 270 10.97 -39.50 11.53
C VAL A 270 11.61 -40.27 12.66
N SER A 271 12.66 -41.05 12.36
CA SER A 271 13.56 -41.59 13.36
C SER A 271 14.16 -40.38 14.11
N ARG A 272 13.64 -40.11 15.29
CA ARG A 272 14.28 -39.21 16.26
C ARG A 272 15.58 -39.89 16.72
N VAL A 273 16.66 -39.63 16.03
CA VAL A 273 18.00 -39.85 16.56
C VAL A 273 18.25 -38.65 17.50
N ILE A 274 17.96 -38.85 18.78
CA ILE A 274 18.44 -37.94 19.83
C ILE A 274 19.85 -38.40 20.13
N PRO A 275 20.92 -37.64 19.84
CA PRO A 275 22.25 -37.96 20.33
C PRO A 275 22.20 -37.80 21.86
N SER A 276 22.46 -38.90 22.58
CA SER A 276 22.70 -38.84 24.04
C SER A 276 24.01 -38.10 24.26
N VAL A 277 23.92 -36.88 24.73
CA VAL A 277 25.08 -36.12 25.25
C VAL A 277 25.41 -36.72 26.61
N PRO A 278 26.64 -37.18 26.88
CA PRO A 278 27.06 -37.61 28.20
C PRO A 278 27.03 -36.39 29.13
N VAL A 279 26.36 -36.55 30.28
CA VAL A 279 26.38 -35.56 31.35
C VAL A 279 27.73 -35.69 32.04
N ASP A 280 28.65 -34.79 31.70
CA ASP A 280 29.89 -34.61 32.43
C ASP A 280 29.67 -33.82 33.72
N SER A 281 30.19 -34.34 34.79
CA SER A 281 30.11 -33.79 36.17
C SER A 281 30.73 -32.39 36.24
N PRO A 282 30.25 -31.51 37.16
CA PRO A 282 30.70 -30.14 37.20
C PRO A 282 32.15 -30.02 37.72
N ARG A 283 33.02 -29.42 36.91
CA ARG A 283 34.35 -28.99 37.33
C ARG A 283 34.28 -27.71 38.17
N PRO A 284 35.05 -27.59 39.25
CA PRO A 284 35.05 -26.37 40.08
C PRO A 284 35.68 -25.20 39.34
N VAL A 285 35.01 -24.06 39.41
CA VAL A 285 35.48 -22.77 38.86
C VAL A 285 36.55 -22.16 39.76
N PRO A 286 37.71 -21.75 39.27
CA PRO A 286 38.70 -21.00 40.07
C PRO A 286 38.23 -19.57 40.30
N THR A 287 38.18 -19.16 41.54
CA THR A 287 37.93 -17.78 41.95
C THR A 287 39.13 -16.91 41.59
N GLN A 288 38.99 -16.01 40.61
CA GLN A 288 39.98 -14.94 40.37
C GLN A 288 39.55 -13.69 41.12
N THR A 289 40.39 -13.33 42.09
CA THR A 289 40.36 -12.05 42.80
C THR A 289 40.83 -10.91 41.92
N VAL A 290 39.94 -9.91 41.70
CA VAL A 290 40.29 -8.66 40.99
C VAL A 290 40.75 -7.63 42.02
N PRO A 291 41.88 -6.94 41.82
CA PRO A 291 42.36 -5.90 42.71
C PRO A 291 41.57 -4.61 42.60
N ARG A 292 41.18 -4.08 43.73
CA ARG A 292 40.54 -2.78 43.93
C ARG A 292 41.50 -1.63 43.66
N SER A 293 41.24 -0.90 42.57
CA SER A 293 41.95 0.36 42.30
C SER A 293 41.10 1.55 42.74
N THR A 294 41.63 2.25 43.75
CA THR A 294 41.17 3.55 44.22
C THR A 294 41.68 4.66 43.32
N LYS A 295 40.83 5.53 42.76
CA LYS A 295 41.18 6.94 42.48
C LYS A 295 39.98 7.86 42.25
N LYS A 296 39.92 8.80 43.15
CA LYS A 296 39.63 10.25 43.09
C LYS A 296 38.35 10.78 42.45
N SER A 297 37.55 11.29 43.33
CA SER A 297 36.65 12.46 43.29
C SER A 297 36.94 13.51 42.23
N SER A 298 35.94 13.84 41.45
CA SER A 298 35.77 15.12 40.75
C SER A 298 34.34 15.59 40.90
N THR A 299 34.22 16.77 41.40
CA THR A 299 33.05 17.54 41.81
C THR A 299 32.05 17.76 40.69
N ARG A 300 30.84 17.30 40.83
CA ARG A 300 29.76 17.56 39.88
C ARG A 300 28.78 18.57 40.46
N LYS A 301 28.69 19.74 39.79
CA LYS A 301 27.74 20.81 40.06
C LYS A 301 26.30 20.30 40.05
N VAL A 302 25.58 20.60 41.11
CA VAL A 302 24.15 20.34 41.29
C VAL A 302 23.37 21.33 40.43
N ILE A 303 22.59 20.84 39.48
CA ILE A 303 21.52 21.62 38.83
C ILE A 303 20.22 21.29 39.55
N LYS A 304 19.58 22.32 40.05
CA LYS A 304 18.33 22.28 40.80
C LYS A 304 17.20 21.67 39.96
N SER A 305 16.51 20.71 40.54
CA SER A 305 15.27 20.13 40.04
C SER A 305 14.14 21.15 40.12
N VAL A 306 13.43 21.33 38.99
CA VAL A 306 12.15 22.04 38.94
C VAL A 306 11.08 21.05 39.37
N THR A 307 10.38 21.38 40.43
CA THR A 307 9.25 20.62 40.99
C THR A 307 8.02 20.85 40.11
N ASN A 308 7.51 19.81 39.47
CA ASN A 308 6.21 19.82 38.82
C ASN A 308 5.12 19.55 39.85
N SER A 309 4.22 20.53 40.01
CA SER A 309 2.97 20.39 40.74
C SER A 309 2.01 19.47 39.98
N GLN A 310 1.65 18.36 40.62
CA GLN A 310 0.58 17.47 40.17
C GLN A 310 -0.78 18.09 40.57
N THR A 311 -1.58 18.42 39.59
CA THR A 311 -3.03 18.59 39.75
C THR A 311 -3.67 17.22 39.58
N SER A 312 -4.19 16.66 40.67
CA SER A 312 -5.01 15.45 40.65
C SER A 312 -6.40 15.76 40.12
N LEU A 313 -6.76 15.19 38.99
CA LEU A 313 -8.14 15.09 38.53
C LEU A 313 -8.71 13.78 39.05
N ASP A 314 -9.78 13.87 39.83
CA ASP A 314 -10.58 12.71 40.28
C ASP A 314 -11.26 12.08 39.05
N VAL A 315 -10.86 10.88 38.71
CA VAL A 315 -11.44 10.06 37.61
C VAL A 315 -12.22 8.90 38.24
N PRO A 316 -13.48 8.63 37.86
CA PRO A 316 -14.28 7.53 38.42
C PRO A 316 -13.66 6.16 38.13
N ASP A 317 -13.76 5.25 39.07
CA ASP A 317 -13.09 3.92 39.12
C ASP A 317 -13.50 2.86 38.09
N ASN A 318 -14.17 3.23 36.97
CA ASN A 318 -14.71 2.26 35.99
C ASN A 318 -14.35 2.52 34.53
N ILE A 319 -13.26 3.23 34.27
CA ILE A 319 -12.76 3.42 32.88
C ILE A 319 -11.42 2.72 32.76
N PRO A 320 -11.22 1.83 31.77
CA PRO A 320 -9.91 1.22 31.53
C PRO A 320 -8.90 2.30 31.11
N LEU A 321 -7.92 2.54 31.97
CA LEU A 321 -6.81 3.45 31.71
C LEU A 321 -5.74 2.75 30.86
N PHE A 322 -5.60 3.16 29.60
CA PHE A 322 -4.45 2.76 28.77
C PHE A 322 -3.30 3.72 29.03
N LYS A 323 -2.20 3.20 29.59
CA LYS A 323 -0.93 3.96 29.69
C LYS A 323 -0.17 3.83 28.39
N VAL A 324 -0.05 4.92 27.64
CA VAL A 324 0.87 5.00 26.50
C VAL A 324 2.23 5.45 27.02
N GLN A 325 3.22 4.56 26.96
CA GLN A 325 4.60 4.88 27.34
C GLN A 325 5.35 5.41 26.12
N ILE A 326 5.61 6.71 26.08
CA ILE A 326 6.40 7.37 25.03
C ILE A 326 7.85 7.35 25.46
N PHE A 327 8.69 6.57 24.78
CA PHE A 327 10.14 6.63 24.94
C PHE A 327 10.71 7.70 24.00
N ALA A 328 11.19 8.79 24.58
CA ALA A 328 12.04 9.74 23.85
C ALA A 328 13.49 9.26 23.95
N VAL A 329 14.03 8.70 22.88
CA VAL A 329 15.44 8.35 22.77
C VAL A 329 16.18 9.56 22.20
N ASN A 330 16.90 10.30 23.04
CA ASN A 330 17.82 11.35 22.62
C ASN A 330 19.14 10.70 22.19
N GLN A 331 19.25 10.20 20.97
CA GLN A 331 20.53 9.87 20.36
C GLN A 331 21.04 11.10 19.59
N GLN A 332 22.08 11.73 20.12
CA GLN A 332 22.92 12.64 19.35
C GLN A 332 23.58 11.84 18.22
N LEU A 333 23.21 12.14 16.98
CA LEU A 333 23.96 11.69 15.81
C LEU A 333 25.36 12.27 15.88
N ARG A 334 26.38 11.40 16.01
CA ARG A 334 27.79 11.79 15.85
C ARG A 334 27.98 12.25 14.42
N ALA A 335 28.36 13.50 14.27
CA ALA A 335 28.93 14.02 13.05
C ALA A 335 30.29 13.31 12.79
N GLY A 336 30.43 12.71 11.63
CA GLY A 336 31.68 12.17 11.15
C GLY A 336 31.60 10.77 10.59
N CYS A 337 31.29 10.70 9.27
CA CYS A 337 31.98 9.81 8.33
C CYS A 337 31.77 10.40 6.94
N ALA A 338 32.86 10.79 6.32
CA ALA A 338 32.97 11.26 4.95
C ALA A 338 32.63 10.15 3.96
#